data_204d1e2359e6d3ab76ee8c9b1816ea41
#
_entry.id   204d1e2359e6d3ab76ee8c9b1816ea41
#
_cell.length_a   1.000
_cell.length_b   1.000
_cell.length_c   1.000
_cell.angle_alpha   90.00
_cell.angle_beta   90.00
_cell.angle_gamma   90.00
#
_symmetry.space_group_name_H-M   'P 1'
#
loop_
_entity.id
_entity.type
_entity.pdbx_description
1 polymer ?
#
loop_
_entity_poly.entity_id
_entity_poly.type
_entity_poly.pdbx_seq_one_letter_code
_entity_poly.pdbx_strand_id
1 'polypeptide(L)'
;MSPDPMVPVKVGVIGIGNMGWHHARVLSLLRDADLVGVADPDAERGKLATEQFGCRWFADYNAMLSEVEAVCIAVPTLLHHPVGLACLHAGVHVLIEKPIAASQDEATALIEAASAAGCLLQVGHIERFNPAFRELTKVVANEEVVVLEARRHSPHSDRANDVSVVLDLMIHDIDLVLELAKAPVVRLAAAGGRSAEGPIDYVNATLGFENGVVASLTASKMSHRKIRSLSAHCRSSLVETDFLNHTLHVHRRAHEWYSADHGELLYRNDGFIEEVSTTSIEPLYAELEHFLQCVRGRETPAVDGLQASRALKLADLIEQAVEHPDTGAPLCTPI
;
A
#
# COMPACT_ATOMS: atom_id res chain seq x y z
N MET A 1 -10.14 -2.29 30.32
CA MET A 1 -11.07 -3.45 30.15
C MET A 1 -10.81 -3.97 28.74
N SER A 2 -10.41 -5.22 28.59
CA SER A 2 -10.31 -5.81 27.23
C SER A 2 -11.72 -5.82 26.64
N PRO A 3 -11.93 -5.38 25.39
CA PRO A 3 -13.24 -5.40 24.77
C PRO A 3 -13.76 -6.84 24.70
N ASP A 4 -15.06 -6.99 24.92
CA ASP A 4 -15.76 -8.28 24.82
C ASP A 4 -15.56 -8.84 23.40
N PRO A 5 -15.08 -10.08 23.22
CA PRO A 5 -14.80 -10.65 21.91
C PRO A 5 -16.01 -10.79 20.98
N MET A 6 -17.22 -10.53 21.48
CA MET A 6 -18.49 -10.72 20.76
C MET A 6 -19.13 -9.43 20.26
N VAL A 7 -18.66 -8.24 20.67
CA VAL A 7 -19.29 -6.97 20.25
C VAL A 7 -18.61 -6.45 18.99
N PRO A 8 -19.32 -6.27 17.85
CA PRO A 8 -18.76 -5.66 16.65
C PRO A 8 -18.27 -4.22 16.91
N VAL A 9 -17.20 -3.81 16.21
CA VAL A 9 -16.70 -2.43 16.25
C VAL A 9 -17.67 -1.55 15.46
N LYS A 10 -18.12 -0.47 16.08
CA LYS A 10 -18.95 0.54 15.40
C LYS A 10 -18.08 1.36 14.47
N VAL A 11 -18.28 1.21 13.15
CA VAL A 11 -17.44 1.81 12.13
C VAL A 11 -18.24 2.65 11.15
N GLY A 12 -17.66 3.76 10.70
CA GLY A 12 -18.19 4.61 9.65
C GLY A 12 -17.28 4.70 8.44
N VAL A 13 -17.82 5.12 7.29
CA VAL A 13 -17.05 5.44 6.09
C VAL A 13 -17.27 6.89 5.72
N ILE A 14 -16.19 7.65 5.54
CA ILE A 14 -16.22 9.06 5.15
C ILE A 14 -15.73 9.19 3.70
N GLY A 15 -16.61 9.68 2.83
CA GLY A 15 -16.43 9.72 1.38
C GLY A 15 -16.93 8.43 0.70
N ILE A 16 -17.99 8.52 -0.11
CA ILE A 16 -18.57 7.40 -0.87
C ILE A 16 -18.26 7.55 -2.37
N GLY A 17 -17.00 7.85 -2.65
CA GLY A 17 -16.41 7.69 -3.97
C GLY A 17 -16.17 6.21 -4.30
N ASN A 18 -15.31 5.96 -5.30
CA ASN A 18 -15.03 4.59 -5.73
C ASN A 18 -14.48 3.70 -4.58
N MET A 19 -13.45 4.18 -3.84
CA MET A 19 -12.88 3.41 -2.74
C MET A 19 -13.83 3.31 -1.53
N GLY A 20 -14.45 4.42 -1.12
CA GLY A 20 -15.38 4.41 -0.01
C GLY A 20 -16.57 3.47 -0.22
N TRP A 21 -17.05 3.34 -1.47
CA TRP A 21 -18.06 2.33 -1.81
C TRP A 21 -17.57 0.91 -1.55
N HIS A 22 -16.33 0.59 -1.92
CA HIS A 22 -15.74 -0.72 -1.65
C HIS A 22 -15.52 -0.95 -0.16
N HIS A 23 -15.09 0.08 0.60
CA HIS A 23 -14.98 0.00 2.06
C HIS A 23 -16.32 -0.31 2.71
N ALA A 24 -17.39 0.44 2.37
CA ALA A 24 -18.73 0.21 2.90
C ALA A 24 -19.24 -1.20 2.57
N ARG A 25 -19.03 -1.67 1.33
CA ARG A 25 -19.38 -3.02 0.91
C ARG A 25 -18.68 -4.09 1.76
N VAL A 26 -17.39 -3.97 1.97
CA VAL A 26 -16.64 -4.98 2.73
C VAL A 26 -17.01 -4.92 4.20
N LEU A 27 -17.12 -3.73 4.79
CA LEU A 27 -17.52 -3.56 6.21
C LEU A 27 -18.90 -4.13 6.48
N SER A 28 -19.85 -4.01 5.55
CA SER A 28 -21.18 -4.59 5.68
C SER A 28 -21.19 -6.14 5.69
N LEU A 29 -20.10 -6.78 5.23
CA LEU A 29 -19.94 -8.24 5.19
C LEU A 29 -19.12 -8.79 6.37
N LEU A 30 -18.32 -7.93 7.03
CA LEU A 30 -17.46 -8.32 8.14
C LEU A 30 -18.28 -8.55 9.42
N ARG A 31 -18.17 -9.72 10.03
CA ARG A 31 -18.86 -10.05 11.29
C ARG A 31 -18.43 -9.17 12.46
N ASP A 32 -17.20 -8.69 12.41
CA ASP A 32 -16.57 -7.90 13.47
C ASP A 32 -16.83 -6.39 13.30
N ALA A 33 -17.56 -5.99 12.26
CA ALA A 33 -17.98 -4.62 11.99
C ALA A 33 -19.48 -4.42 12.23
N ASP A 34 -19.83 -3.30 12.85
CA ASP A 34 -21.16 -2.69 12.83
C ASP A 34 -21.04 -1.41 11.98
N LEU A 35 -21.42 -1.50 10.70
CA LEU A 35 -21.38 -0.35 9.79
C LEU A 35 -22.52 0.62 10.15
N VAL A 36 -22.24 1.55 11.05
CA VAL A 36 -23.21 2.55 11.55
C VAL A 36 -23.69 3.45 10.42
N GLY A 37 -22.78 3.90 9.55
CA GLY A 37 -23.17 4.79 8.48
C GLY A 37 -22.04 5.18 7.52
N VAL A 38 -22.47 5.92 6.51
CA VAL A 38 -21.59 6.54 5.50
C VAL A 38 -21.80 8.05 5.50
N ALA A 39 -20.74 8.81 5.33
CA ALA A 39 -20.82 10.26 5.26
C ALA A 39 -20.31 10.75 3.89
N ASP A 40 -21.16 11.49 3.19
CA ASP A 40 -20.82 12.09 1.89
C ASP A 40 -21.79 13.28 1.65
N PRO A 41 -21.31 14.43 1.12
CA PRO A 41 -22.19 15.55 0.77
C PRO A 41 -23.13 15.23 -0.40
N ASP A 42 -22.82 14.22 -1.22
CA ASP A 42 -23.69 13.76 -2.31
C ASP A 42 -24.83 12.89 -1.76
N ALA A 43 -26.01 13.47 -1.66
CA ALA A 43 -27.20 12.81 -1.13
C ALA A 43 -27.65 11.59 -1.95
N GLU A 44 -27.42 11.59 -3.26
CA GLU A 44 -27.81 10.45 -4.11
C GLU A 44 -26.92 9.24 -3.83
N ARG A 45 -25.60 9.46 -3.76
CA ARG A 45 -24.65 8.41 -3.38
C ARG A 45 -24.91 7.89 -1.97
N GLY A 46 -25.17 8.81 -1.03
CA GLY A 46 -25.48 8.44 0.34
C GLY A 46 -26.73 7.56 0.46
N LYS A 47 -27.81 7.89 -0.25
CA LYS A 47 -29.04 7.08 -0.29
C LYS A 47 -28.80 5.70 -0.91
N LEU A 48 -28.08 5.64 -2.04
CA LEU A 48 -27.73 4.37 -2.68
C LEU A 48 -26.92 3.47 -1.73
N ALA A 49 -25.97 4.03 -0.98
CA ALA A 49 -25.20 3.29 0.00
C ALA A 49 -26.09 2.78 1.16
N THR A 50 -27.04 3.60 1.63
CA THR A 50 -28.01 3.19 2.65
C THR A 50 -28.86 2.00 2.19
N GLU A 51 -29.37 2.06 0.98
CA GLU A 51 -30.18 0.99 0.38
C GLU A 51 -29.38 -0.30 0.17
N GLN A 52 -28.13 -0.16 -0.27
CA GLN A 52 -27.27 -1.30 -0.61
C GLN A 52 -26.68 -1.99 0.63
N PHE A 53 -26.28 -1.23 1.64
CA PHE A 53 -25.52 -1.74 2.79
C PHE A 53 -26.28 -1.74 4.11
N GLY A 54 -27.49 -1.20 4.15
CA GLY A 54 -28.34 -1.19 5.34
C GLY A 54 -27.84 -0.26 6.45
N CYS A 55 -27.01 0.73 6.12
CA CYS A 55 -26.43 1.70 7.04
C CYS A 55 -27.13 3.06 6.96
N ARG A 56 -26.81 4.00 7.86
CA ARG A 56 -27.32 5.38 7.78
C ARG A 56 -26.47 6.25 6.87
N TRP A 57 -27.06 7.26 6.27
CA TRP A 57 -26.35 8.31 5.57
C TRP A 57 -26.29 9.59 6.39
N PHE A 58 -25.13 10.25 6.36
CA PHE A 58 -24.87 11.54 6.98
C PHE A 58 -24.36 12.51 5.91
N ALA A 59 -24.97 13.69 5.79
CA ALA A 59 -24.49 14.75 4.89
C ALA A 59 -23.20 15.39 5.39
N ASP A 60 -22.97 15.37 6.72
CA ASP A 60 -21.78 15.86 7.40
C ASP A 60 -21.26 14.76 8.32
N TYR A 61 -19.99 14.38 8.13
CA TYR A 61 -19.33 13.34 8.92
C TYR A 61 -19.27 13.68 10.41
N ASN A 62 -19.22 14.95 10.80
CA ASN A 62 -19.20 15.34 12.21
C ASN A 62 -20.41 14.81 12.98
N ALA A 63 -21.56 14.69 12.34
CA ALA A 63 -22.76 14.14 12.96
C ALA A 63 -22.63 12.63 13.26
N MET A 64 -21.71 11.93 12.60
CA MET A 64 -21.48 10.49 12.78
C MET A 64 -20.45 10.20 13.88
N LEU A 65 -19.49 11.11 14.14
CA LEU A 65 -18.32 10.83 14.99
C LEU A 65 -18.67 10.39 16.41
N SER A 66 -19.76 10.87 16.98
CA SER A 66 -20.20 10.46 18.33
C SER A 66 -20.80 9.06 18.42
N GLU A 67 -21.02 8.41 17.30
CA GLU A 67 -21.71 7.13 17.20
C GLU A 67 -20.80 5.97 16.79
N VAL A 68 -19.55 6.28 16.39
CA VAL A 68 -18.57 5.32 15.87
C VAL A 68 -17.33 5.26 16.75
N GLU A 69 -16.67 4.11 16.76
CA GLU A 69 -15.38 3.88 17.41
C GLU A 69 -14.22 4.06 16.42
N ALA A 70 -14.50 3.81 15.13
CA ALA A 70 -13.52 3.87 14.06
C ALA A 70 -14.14 4.38 12.76
N VAL A 71 -13.32 4.95 11.88
CA VAL A 71 -13.73 5.37 10.53
C VAL A 71 -12.70 4.96 9.48
N CYS A 72 -13.23 4.68 8.26
CA CYS A 72 -12.43 4.60 7.06
C CYS A 72 -12.62 5.91 6.27
N ILE A 73 -11.53 6.62 6.00
CA ILE A 73 -11.52 7.90 5.27
C ILE A 73 -11.08 7.63 3.83
N ALA A 74 -12.00 7.83 2.88
CA ALA A 74 -11.81 7.62 1.44
C ALA A 74 -12.26 8.85 0.63
N VAL A 75 -11.99 10.03 1.16
CA VAL A 75 -12.19 11.33 0.50
C VAL A 75 -11.01 11.65 -0.43
N PRO A 76 -11.09 12.70 -1.28
CA PRO A 76 -9.91 13.18 -2.02
C PRO A 76 -8.74 13.54 -1.09
N THR A 77 -7.50 13.29 -1.52
CA THR A 77 -6.27 13.42 -0.71
C THR A 77 -6.15 14.77 0.00
N LEU A 78 -6.54 15.87 -0.65
CA LEU A 78 -6.53 17.21 -0.06
C LEU A 78 -7.42 17.34 1.20
N LEU A 79 -8.37 16.44 1.38
CA LEU A 79 -9.26 16.40 2.55
C LEU A 79 -8.82 15.39 3.61
N HIS A 80 -7.80 14.57 3.36
CA HIS A 80 -7.30 13.58 4.32
C HIS A 80 -6.92 14.22 5.64
N HIS A 81 -6.11 15.27 5.58
CA HIS A 81 -5.63 15.97 6.78
C HIS A 81 -6.77 16.60 7.60
N PRO A 82 -7.62 17.51 7.08
CA PRO A 82 -8.65 18.14 7.91
C PRO A 82 -9.69 17.15 8.44
N VAL A 83 -10.08 16.14 7.64
CA VAL A 83 -11.04 15.10 8.08
C VAL A 83 -10.40 14.18 9.10
N GLY A 84 -9.16 13.73 8.86
CA GLY A 84 -8.42 12.89 9.80
C GLY A 84 -8.22 13.55 11.15
N LEU A 85 -7.81 14.83 11.18
CA LEU A 85 -7.67 15.57 12.44
C LEU A 85 -9.00 15.67 13.21
N ALA A 86 -10.11 15.95 12.52
CA ALA A 86 -11.42 16.03 13.17
C ALA A 86 -11.80 14.70 13.83
N CYS A 87 -11.57 13.57 13.14
CA CYS A 87 -11.84 12.23 13.68
C CYS A 87 -10.93 11.91 14.88
N LEU A 88 -9.63 12.15 14.77
CA LEU A 88 -8.67 11.89 15.84
C LEU A 88 -8.95 12.74 17.08
N HIS A 89 -9.27 14.03 16.92
CA HIS A 89 -9.67 14.92 18.03
C HIS A 89 -10.99 14.50 18.70
N ALA A 90 -11.87 13.82 17.96
CA ALA A 90 -13.08 13.23 18.51
C ALA A 90 -12.83 11.89 19.24
N GLY A 91 -11.59 11.41 19.29
CA GLY A 91 -11.23 10.12 19.91
C GLY A 91 -11.58 8.91 19.05
N VAL A 92 -11.73 9.07 17.75
CA VAL A 92 -12.12 8.03 16.80
C VAL A 92 -10.88 7.46 16.11
N HIS A 93 -10.75 6.13 16.05
CA HIS A 93 -9.68 5.43 15.34
C HIS A 93 -9.84 5.60 13.83
N VAL A 94 -8.71 5.74 13.10
CA VAL A 94 -8.72 6.11 11.68
C VAL A 94 -7.97 5.09 10.83
N LEU A 95 -8.62 4.59 9.78
CA LEU A 95 -7.99 4.09 8.58
C LEU A 95 -8.16 5.15 7.49
N ILE A 96 -7.06 5.65 6.92
CA ILE A 96 -7.08 6.67 5.88
C ILE A 96 -6.49 6.12 4.58
N GLU A 97 -7.11 6.40 3.44
CA GLU A 97 -6.60 5.97 2.13
C GLU A 97 -5.25 6.60 1.80
N LYS A 98 -4.50 5.91 0.95
CA LYS A 98 -3.22 6.40 0.45
C LYS A 98 -3.42 7.55 -0.57
N PRO A 99 -2.46 8.50 -0.65
CA PRO A 99 -1.40 8.77 0.32
C PRO A 99 -1.96 9.30 1.64
N ILE A 100 -1.22 9.16 2.74
CA ILE A 100 -1.70 9.57 4.08
C ILE A 100 -2.18 11.02 4.12
N ALA A 101 -1.53 11.92 3.37
CA ALA A 101 -1.84 13.36 3.27
C ALA A 101 -1.29 13.93 1.96
N ALA A 102 -1.56 15.20 1.69
CA ALA A 102 -1.05 15.91 0.52
C ALA A 102 0.39 16.44 0.72
N SER A 103 0.89 16.50 1.96
CA SER A 103 2.25 16.95 2.29
C SER A 103 2.81 16.24 3.52
N GLN A 104 4.14 16.35 3.71
CA GLN A 104 4.83 15.81 4.90
C GLN A 104 4.38 16.48 6.20
N ASP A 105 4.14 17.79 6.18
CA ASP A 105 3.69 18.54 7.35
C ASP A 105 2.29 18.07 7.78
N GLU A 106 1.39 17.85 6.84
CA GLU A 106 0.06 17.30 7.10
C GLU A 106 0.13 15.86 7.64
N ALA A 107 1.00 15.02 7.08
CA ALA A 107 1.22 13.65 7.56
C ALA A 107 1.75 13.67 9.00
N THR A 108 2.71 14.55 9.32
CA THR A 108 3.25 14.72 10.67
C THR A 108 2.16 15.15 11.65
N ALA A 109 1.33 16.13 11.28
CA ALA A 109 0.22 16.59 12.12
C ALA A 109 -0.80 15.48 12.43
N LEU A 110 -1.12 14.62 11.45
CA LEU A 110 -2.00 13.46 11.67
C LEU A 110 -1.38 12.44 12.64
N ILE A 111 -0.08 12.15 12.50
CA ILE A 111 0.65 11.22 13.37
C ILE A 111 0.68 11.74 14.82
N GLU A 112 0.99 13.03 15.00
CA GLU A 112 1.00 13.67 16.31
C GLU A 112 -0.39 13.69 16.95
N ALA A 113 -1.43 14.02 16.18
CA ALA A 113 -2.81 14.02 16.67
C ALA A 113 -3.26 12.61 17.10
N ALA A 114 -2.94 11.58 16.34
CA ALA A 114 -3.25 10.20 16.66
C ALA A 114 -2.56 9.79 18.00
N SER A 115 -1.28 10.12 18.13
CA SER A 115 -0.50 9.85 19.35
C SER A 115 -1.07 10.59 20.56
N ALA A 116 -1.39 11.87 20.42
CA ALA A 116 -1.95 12.70 21.50
C ALA A 116 -3.34 12.22 21.96
N ALA A 117 -4.18 11.77 21.01
CA ALA A 117 -5.51 11.24 21.31
C ALA A 117 -5.51 9.77 21.78
N GLY A 118 -4.38 9.06 21.69
CA GLY A 118 -4.33 7.61 21.93
C GLY A 118 -5.15 6.81 20.91
N CYS A 119 -5.31 7.37 19.71
CA CYS A 119 -6.07 6.76 18.63
C CYS A 119 -5.16 6.00 17.66
N LEU A 120 -5.71 4.95 17.07
CA LEU A 120 -5.07 4.23 15.98
C LEU A 120 -5.11 5.07 14.70
N LEU A 121 -3.98 5.14 13.99
CA LEU A 121 -3.89 5.66 12.62
C LEU A 121 -3.25 4.58 11.75
N GLN A 122 -4.05 3.98 10.87
CA GLN A 122 -3.62 3.04 9.83
C GLN A 122 -3.79 3.68 8.47
N VAL A 123 -2.91 3.37 7.53
CA VAL A 123 -2.99 3.89 6.16
C VAL A 123 -3.26 2.78 5.17
N GLY A 124 -4.17 3.04 4.22
CA GLY A 124 -4.71 2.09 3.26
C GLY A 124 -3.73 1.69 2.15
N HIS A 125 -2.57 1.14 2.52
CA HIS A 125 -1.66 0.50 1.58
C HIS A 125 -2.09 -0.96 1.33
N ILE A 126 -3.20 -1.10 0.62
CA ILE A 126 -3.91 -2.36 0.37
C ILE A 126 -3.02 -3.49 -0.15
N GLU A 127 -1.93 -3.17 -0.90
CA GLU A 127 -1.03 -4.21 -1.45
C GLU A 127 -0.26 -4.97 -0.36
N ARG A 128 -0.15 -4.44 0.87
CA ARG A 128 0.36 -5.19 2.03
C ARG A 128 -0.51 -6.39 2.40
N PHE A 129 -1.78 -6.36 2.02
CA PHE A 129 -2.76 -7.41 2.26
C PHE A 129 -2.99 -8.28 1.03
N ASN A 130 -2.29 -8.02 -0.08
CA ASN A 130 -2.31 -8.88 -1.25
C ASN A 130 -1.76 -10.27 -0.89
N PRO A 131 -2.49 -11.36 -1.18
CA PRO A 131 -2.08 -12.71 -0.81
C PRO A 131 -0.67 -13.08 -1.29
N ALA A 132 -0.32 -12.68 -2.53
CA ALA A 132 1.01 -12.96 -3.08
C ALA A 132 2.12 -12.20 -2.32
N PHE A 133 1.87 -10.96 -1.88
CA PHE A 133 2.82 -10.21 -1.06
C PHE A 133 2.99 -10.82 0.33
N ARG A 134 1.91 -11.25 0.95
CA ARG A 134 1.97 -11.92 2.26
C ARG A 134 2.76 -13.22 2.23
N GLU A 135 2.65 -13.99 1.16
CA GLU A 135 3.48 -15.18 0.97
C GLU A 135 4.93 -14.82 0.62
N LEU A 136 5.15 -13.79 -0.23
CA LEU A 136 6.48 -13.27 -0.51
C LEU A 136 7.23 -12.91 0.78
N THR A 137 6.60 -12.15 1.68
CA THR A 137 7.25 -11.76 2.95
C THR A 137 7.65 -12.95 3.81
N LYS A 138 6.89 -14.05 3.82
CA LYS A 138 7.23 -15.28 4.52
C LYS A 138 8.41 -16.00 3.87
N VAL A 139 8.43 -16.08 2.54
CA VAL A 139 9.51 -16.72 1.78
C VAL A 139 10.83 -16.00 2.02
N VAL A 140 10.83 -14.65 1.90
CA VAL A 140 12.05 -13.86 2.03
C VAL A 140 12.48 -13.60 3.48
N ALA A 141 11.65 -13.95 4.48
CA ALA A 141 11.97 -13.71 5.90
C ALA A 141 13.27 -14.36 6.35
N ASN A 142 13.65 -15.47 5.73
CA ASN A 142 14.87 -16.22 6.03
C ASN A 142 15.90 -16.16 4.89
N GLU A 143 15.72 -15.28 3.93
CA GLU A 143 16.60 -15.08 2.77
C GLU A 143 17.34 -13.75 2.89
N GLU A 144 18.53 -13.67 2.29
CA GLU A 144 19.24 -12.40 2.13
C GLU A 144 18.81 -11.76 0.80
N VAL A 145 17.92 -10.78 0.89
CA VAL A 145 17.48 -10.00 -0.28
C VAL A 145 18.63 -9.10 -0.75
N VAL A 146 18.91 -9.13 -2.04
CA VAL A 146 19.98 -8.33 -2.69
C VAL A 146 19.38 -7.27 -3.63
N VAL A 147 18.41 -7.66 -4.47
CA VAL A 147 17.76 -6.77 -5.41
C VAL A 147 16.24 -6.95 -5.35
N LEU A 148 15.53 -5.85 -5.44
CA LEU A 148 14.07 -5.78 -5.59
C LEU A 148 13.73 -5.12 -6.92
N GLU A 149 12.82 -5.69 -7.69
CA GLU A 149 12.33 -5.11 -8.94
C GLU A 149 10.82 -5.06 -8.93
N ALA A 150 10.24 -3.86 -9.01
CA ALA A 150 8.80 -3.65 -9.03
C ALA A 150 8.36 -2.96 -10.31
N ARG A 151 7.26 -3.44 -10.89
CA ARG A 151 6.64 -2.87 -12.09
C ARG A 151 5.14 -2.71 -11.91
N ARG A 152 4.67 -1.47 -12.10
CA ARG A 152 3.26 -1.13 -12.01
C ARG A 152 2.83 -0.29 -13.20
N HIS A 153 2.23 -0.94 -14.15
CA HIS A 153 1.73 -0.31 -15.37
C HIS A 153 0.21 -0.36 -15.44
N SER A 154 -0.38 0.69 -15.96
CA SER A 154 -1.82 0.79 -16.21
C SER A 154 -2.07 1.38 -17.59
N PRO A 155 -3.15 1.01 -18.26
CA PRO A 155 -3.63 1.78 -19.40
C PRO A 155 -3.99 3.20 -18.97
N HIS A 156 -3.88 4.14 -19.92
CA HIS A 156 -4.36 5.50 -19.72
C HIS A 156 -5.84 5.49 -19.30
N SER A 157 -6.19 6.32 -18.33
CA SER A 157 -7.54 6.41 -17.78
C SER A 157 -7.89 7.85 -17.50
N ASP A 158 -9.03 8.32 -17.97
CA ASP A 158 -9.52 9.69 -17.74
C ASP A 158 -9.79 10.01 -16.26
N ARG A 159 -9.82 8.99 -15.39
CA ARG A 159 -10.16 9.14 -13.96
C ARG A 159 -9.03 9.64 -13.05
N ALA A 160 -7.79 9.60 -13.51
CA ALA A 160 -6.62 9.95 -12.69
C ALA A 160 -5.62 10.81 -13.47
N ASN A 161 -6.13 11.69 -14.33
CA ASN A 161 -5.30 12.55 -15.18
C ASN A 161 -4.70 13.74 -14.43
N ASP A 162 -5.12 13.99 -13.20
CA ASP A 162 -4.69 15.08 -12.33
C ASP A 162 -3.63 14.68 -11.31
N VAL A 163 -3.35 13.38 -11.16
CA VAL A 163 -2.38 12.84 -10.20
C VAL A 163 -1.22 12.19 -10.92
N SER A 164 0.01 12.42 -10.45
CA SER A 164 1.20 11.80 -11.02
C SER A 164 1.19 10.28 -10.90
N VAL A 165 1.92 9.61 -11.78
CA VAL A 165 2.09 8.15 -11.73
C VAL A 165 2.79 7.69 -10.45
N VAL A 166 3.58 8.57 -9.83
CA VAL A 166 4.30 8.27 -8.58
C VAL A 166 3.31 8.14 -7.42
N LEU A 167 2.48 9.14 -7.21
CA LEU A 167 1.49 9.16 -6.11
C LEU A 167 0.28 8.24 -6.37
N ASP A 168 -0.06 8.00 -7.64
CA ASP A 168 -1.18 7.11 -7.98
C ASP A 168 -0.78 5.63 -7.95
N LEU A 169 0.31 5.28 -8.64
CA LEU A 169 0.73 3.89 -8.87
C LEU A 169 1.99 3.51 -8.08
N MET A 170 3.10 4.25 -8.24
CA MET A 170 4.40 3.85 -7.70
C MET A 170 4.43 3.82 -6.18
N ILE A 171 3.63 4.63 -5.50
CA ILE A 171 3.57 4.69 -4.03
C ILE A 171 3.26 3.33 -3.39
N HIS A 172 2.49 2.48 -4.07
CA HIS A 172 2.26 1.11 -3.62
C HIS A 172 3.54 0.29 -3.61
N ASP A 173 4.33 0.39 -4.67
CA ASP A 173 5.58 -0.37 -4.80
C ASP A 173 6.69 0.21 -3.93
N ILE A 174 6.69 1.53 -3.71
CA ILE A 174 7.54 2.21 -2.73
C ILE A 174 7.32 1.62 -1.34
N ASP A 175 6.07 1.52 -0.90
CA ASP A 175 5.72 0.93 0.38
C ASP A 175 6.19 -0.52 0.50
N LEU A 176 5.95 -1.34 -0.54
CA LEU A 176 6.35 -2.74 -0.55
C LEU A 176 7.88 -2.93 -0.48
N VAL A 177 8.66 -2.13 -1.22
CA VAL A 177 10.13 -2.26 -1.21
C VAL A 177 10.73 -1.74 0.10
N LEU A 178 10.15 -0.71 0.73
CA LEU A 178 10.56 -0.25 2.05
C LEU A 178 10.36 -1.35 3.10
N GLU A 179 9.24 -2.07 3.04
CA GLU A 179 8.96 -3.21 3.93
C GLU A 179 9.93 -4.36 3.74
N LEU A 180 10.25 -4.71 2.49
CA LEU A 180 11.13 -5.84 2.20
C LEU A 180 12.60 -5.55 2.47
N ALA A 181 13.06 -4.32 2.18
CA ALA A 181 14.45 -3.92 2.40
C ALA A 181 14.79 -3.73 3.88
N LYS A 182 13.83 -3.31 4.71
CA LYS A 182 13.97 -3.10 6.17
C LYS A 182 15.18 -2.24 6.56
N ALA A 183 15.55 -1.30 5.71
CA ALA A 183 16.68 -0.39 5.92
C ALA A 183 16.37 1.00 5.35
N PRO A 184 17.03 2.05 5.82
CA PRO A 184 16.89 3.39 5.26
C PRO A 184 17.37 3.47 3.81
N VAL A 185 16.68 4.27 2.99
CA VAL A 185 17.15 4.65 1.65
C VAL A 185 18.22 5.72 1.78
N VAL A 186 19.40 5.48 1.18
CA VAL A 186 20.55 6.38 1.22
C VAL A 186 20.95 6.92 -0.17
N ARG A 187 20.41 6.34 -1.26
CA ARG A 187 20.64 6.79 -2.62
C ARG A 187 19.34 6.72 -3.41
N LEU A 188 19.13 7.72 -4.24
CA LEU A 188 17.99 7.81 -5.16
C LEU A 188 18.49 8.32 -6.52
N ALA A 189 18.06 7.66 -7.58
CA ALA A 189 18.12 8.17 -8.94
C ALA A 189 16.77 7.92 -9.61
N ALA A 190 16.23 8.89 -10.32
CA ALA A 190 14.98 8.73 -11.04
C ALA A 190 15.05 9.44 -12.40
N ALA A 191 14.34 8.86 -13.38
CA ALA A 191 14.11 9.43 -14.67
C ALA A 191 12.68 9.13 -15.13
N GLY A 192 12.05 10.10 -15.76
CA GLY A 192 10.67 9.97 -16.18
C GLY A 192 10.20 11.18 -16.96
N GLY A 193 8.92 11.32 -17.14
CA GLY A 193 8.36 12.47 -17.83
C GLY A 193 6.86 12.38 -18.04
N ARG A 194 6.42 13.16 -19.03
CA ARG A 194 5.02 13.32 -19.43
C ARG A 194 4.91 13.00 -20.91
N SER A 195 3.95 12.16 -21.26
CA SER A 195 3.64 11.85 -22.69
C SER A 195 2.77 12.95 -23.33
N ALA A 196 2.06 13.73 -22.51
CA ALA A 196 1.22 14.84 -22.91
C ALA A 196 1.29 15.97 -21.87
N GLU A 197 0.53 17.04 -22.05
CA GLU A 197 0.33 18.05 -20.99
C GLU A 197 -0.33 17.40 -19.76
N GLY A 198 0.20 17.68 -18.57
CA GLY A 198 -0.35 17.13 -17.32
C GLY A 198 0.73 16.68 -16.34
N PRO A 199 0.38 15.85 -15.35
CA PRO A 199 1.31 15.30 -14.38
C PRO A 199 2.24 14.25 -15.01
N ILE A 200 3.30 13.88 -14.30
CA ILE A 200 4.24 12.80 -14.68
C ILE A 200 3.45 11.50 -14.87
N ASP A 201 3.61 10.82 -15.99
CA ASP A 201 2.85 9.61 -16.35
C ASP A 201 3.71 8.36 -16.61
N TYR A 202 5.05 8.49 -16.61
CA TYR A 202 5.98 7.36 -16.56
C TYR A 202 7.24 7.72 -15.76
N VAL A 203 7.73 6.78 -14.96
CA VAL A 203 8.91 6.94 -14.11
C VAL A 203 9.66 5.61 -13.96
N ASN A 204 10.98 5.68 -14.02
CA ASN A 204 11.91 4.68 -13.50
C ASN A 204 12.67 5.29 -12.33
N ALA A 205 12.71 4.58 -11.19
CA ALA A 205 13.48 4.97 -10.02
C ALA A 205 14.38 3.82 -9.56
N THR A 206 15.60 4.17 -9.12
CA THR A 206 16.52 3.23 -8.49
C THR A 206 16.85 3.74 -7.10
N LEU A 207 16.69 2.87 -6.11
CA LEU A 207 16.91 3.13 -4.69
C LEU A 207 18.08 2.27 -4.20
N GLY A 208 19.00 2.87 -3.45
CA GLY A 208 20.02 2.13 -2.72
C GLY A 208 19.76 2.24 -1.23
N PHE A 209 19.73 1.12 -0.54
CA PHE A 209 19.50 1.03 0.90
C PHE A 209 20.82 0.94 1.68
N GLU A 210 20.80 1.34 2.96
CA GLU A 210 21.97 1.33 3.84
C GLU A 210 22.58 -0.07 4.01
N ASN A 211 21.75 -1.10 4.00
CA ASN A 211 22.19 -2.50 4.09
C ASN A 211 22.69 -3.09 2.77
N GLY A 212 22.79 -2.28 1.70
CA GLY A 212 23.29 -2.70 0.40
C GLY A 212 22.23 -3.23 -0.57
N VAL A 213 20.99 -3.39 -0.15
CA VAL A 213 19.87 -3.75 -1.04
C VAL A 213 19.69 -2.64 -2.09
N VAL A 214 19.39 -3.04 -3.32
CA VAL A 214 19.04 -2.13 -4.41
C VAL A 214 17.60 -2.42 -4.86
N ALA A 215 16.78 -1.39 -5.04
CA ALA A 215 15.46 -1.55 -5.63
C ALA A 215 15.33 -0.76 -6.94
N SER A 216 14.71 -1.37 -7.95
CA SER A 216 14.33 -0.75 -9.21
C SER A 216 12.81 -0.73 -9.33
N LEU A 217 12.23 0.46 -9.51
CA LEU A 217 10.79 0.65 -9.61
C LEU A 217 10.45 1.28 -10.96
N THR A 218 9.45 0.73 -11.63
CA THR A 218 8.92 1.27 -12.89
C THR A 218 7.42 1.46 -12.79
N ALA A 219 6.95 2.68 -12.96
CA ALA A 219 5.51 2.98 -13.05
C ALA A 219 5.18 3.70 -14.36
N SER A 220 4.05 3.31 -14.98
CA SER A 220 3.61 3.92 -16.23
C SER A 220 2.10 3.87 -16.39
N LYS A 221 1.51 5.00 -16.81
CA LYS A 221 0.11 5.11 -17.28
C LYS A 221 -0.02 4.98 -18.81
N MET A 222 1.08 4.69 -19.51
CA MET A 222 1.14 4.59 -20.98
C MET A 222 1.01 3.15 -21.51
N SER A 223 0.80 2.18 -20.64
CA SER A 223 0.73 0.77 -21.03
C SER A 223 -0.62 0.42 -21.67
N HIS A 224 -0.64 -0.56 -22.57
CA HIS A 224 -1.89 -1.12 -23.11
C HIS A 224 -2.49 -2.22 -22.23
N ARG A 225 -1.78 -2.65 -21.18
CA ARG A 225 -2.25 -3.66 -20.22
C ARG A 225 -1.84 -3.31 -18.80
N LYS A 226 -2.58 -3.83 -17.83
CA LYS A 226 -2.16 -3.74 -16.41
C LYS A 226 -1.01 -4.72 -16.17
N ILE A 227 0.01 -4.24 -15.43
CA ILE A 227 1.10 -5.05 -14.88
C ILE A 227 1.25 -4.63 -13.42
N ARG A 228 1.32 -5.61 -12.53
CA ARG A 228 1.61 -5.41 -11.11
C ARG A 228 2.46 -6.58 -10.64
N SER A 229 3.76 -6.40 -10.63
CA SER A 229 4.69 -7.47 -10.28
C SER A 229 5.82 -6.94 -9.40
N LEU A 230 6.33 -7.81 -8.54
CA LEU A 230 7.52 -7.59 -7.77
C LEU A 230 8.38 -8.85 -7.77
N SER A 231 9.67 -8.71 -8.05
CA SER A 231 10.66 -9.79 -7.97
C SER A 231 11.68 -9.48 -6.87
N ALA A 232 11.96 -10.45 -6.02
CA ALA A 232 12.99 -10.39 -5.00
C ALA A 232 14.12 -11.35 -5.36
N HIS A 233 15.29 -10.80 -5.70
CA HIS A 233 16.49 -11.55 -5.93
C HIS A 233 17.21 -11.75 -4.60
N CYS A 234 17.21 -12.96 -4.12
CA CYS A 234 17.90 -13.37 -2.91
C CYS A 234 19.22 -14.07 -3.29
N ARG A 235 20.11 -14.29 -2.31
CA ARG A 235 21.37 -15.02 -2.59
C ARG A 235 21.15 -16.42 -3.10
N SER A 236 20.12 -17.12 -2.61
CA SER A 236 19.85 -18.54 -2.90
C SER A 236 18.66 -18.77 -3.80
N SER A 237 17.83 -17.75 -4.04
CA SER A 237 16.58 -17.87 -4.79
C SER A 237 16.22 -16.58 -5.54
N LEU A 238 15.34 -16.73 -6.54
CA LEU A 238 14.59 -15.63 -7.13
C LEU A 238 13.11 -15.87 -6.82
N VAL A 239 12.44 -14.88 -6.25
CA VAL A 239 11.02 -14.95 -5.95
C VAL A 239 10.28 -13.96 -6.84
N GLU A 240 9.37 -14.44 -7.67
CA GLU A 240 8.57 -13.61 -8.58
C GLU A 240 7.11 -13.62 -8.16
N THR A 241 6.50 -12.43 -8.09
CA THR A 241 5.09 -12.26 -7.77
C THR A 241 4.33 -11.55 -8.87
N ASP A 242 3.12 -12.03 -9.15
CA ASP A 242 2.10 -11.31 -9.92
C ASP A 242 0.92 -10.98 -8.99
N PHE A 243 0.76 -9.70 -8.67
CA PHE A 243 -0.29 -9.23 -7.77
C PHE A 243 -1.69 -9.22 -8.39
N LEU A 244 -1.79 -9.25 -9.73
CA LEU A 244 -3.08 -9.31 -10.42
C LEU A 244 -3.66 -10.74 -10.39
N ASN A 245 -2.78 -11.72 -10.56
CA ASN A 245 -3.17 -13.14 -10.61
C ASN A 245 -2.97 -13.83 -9.26
N HIS A 246 -2.42 -13.11 -8.26
CA HIS A 246 -2.08 -13.63 -6.93
C HIS A 246 -1.17 -14.86 -7.00
N THR A 247 -0.21 -14.88 -7.95
CA THR A 247 0.73 -15.97 -8.08
C THR A 247 2.10 -15.61 -7.52
N LEU A 248 2.79 -16.62 -6.99
CA LEU A 248 4.16 -16.52 -6.49
C LEU A 248 4.95 -17.76 -6.92
N HIS A 249 6.09 -17.51 -7.55
CA HIS A 249 7.03 -18.53 -7.97
C HIS A 249 8.38 -18.34 -7.30
N VAL A 250 8.94 -19.42 -6.76
CA VAL A 250 10.28 -19.43 -6.17
C VAL A 250 11.19 -20.25 -7.04
N HIS A 251 12.15 -19.60 -7.66
CA HIS A 251 13.20 -20.24 -8.47
C HIS A 251 14.39 -20.55 -7.58
N ARG A 252 14.71 -21.83 -7.40
CA ARG A 252 15.87 -22.26 -6.64
C ARG A 252 16.90 -22.94 -7.53
N ARG A 253 18.18 -22.75 -7.23
CA ARG A 253 19.25 -23.53 -7.86
C ARG A 253 19.27 -24.92 -7.25
N ALA A 254 19.23 -25.95 -8.08
CA ALA A 254 19.61 -27.28 -7.66
C ALA A 254 21.14 -27.42 -7.66
N HIS A 255 21.63 -28.48 -7.03
CA HIS A 255 23.08 -28.74 -6.95
C HIS A 255 23.71 -28.84 -8.34
N GLU A 256 24.85 -28.18 -8.51
CA GLU A 256 25.72 -28.37 -9.68
C GLU A 256 26.36 -29.76 -9.58
N TRP A 257 26.07 -30.64 -10.53
CA TRP A 257 26.74 -31.93 -10.66
C TRP A 257 27.73 -31.81 -11.82
N TYR A 258 29.00 -32.12 -11.53
CA TYR A 258 30.02 -32.39 -12.52
C TYR A 258 30.12 -33.90 -12.71
N SER A 259 29.69 -34.39 -13.85
CA SER A 259 29.94 -35.79 -14.23
C SER A 259 31.01 -35.83 -15.32
N ALA A 260 32.11 -36.52 -15.06
CA ALA A 260 33.10 -36.82 -16.09
C ALA A 260 32.82 -38.22 -16.65
N ASP A 261 32.12 -38.27 -17.78
CA ASP A 261 31.94 -39.50 -18.51
C ASP A 261 32.73 -39.41 -19.85
N HIS A 262 33.60 -40.35 -20.11
CA HIS A 262 34.44 -40.46 -21.33
C HIS A 262 35.29 -39.22 -21.69
N GLY A 263 35.68 -38.38 -20.70
CA GLY A 263 36.57 -37.25 -20.89
C GLY A 263 35.86 -35.94 -21.29
N GLU A 264 34.55 -35.90 -21.38
CA GLU A 264 33.75 -34.70 -21.51
C GLU A 264 33.17 -34.28 -20.15
N LEU A 265 33.31 -32.99 -19.81
CA LEU A 265 32.66 -32.40 -18.64
C LEU A 265 31.20 -32.05 -19.03
N LEU A 266 30.27 -32.85 -18.55
CA LEU A 266 28.85 -32.54 -18.63
C LEU A 266 28.46 -31.64 -17.45
N TYR A 267 28.20 -30.37 -17.75
CA TYR A 267 27.60 -29.40 -16.81
C TYR A 267 26.10 -29.52 -16.88
N ARG A 268 25.48 -29.87 -15.75
CA ARG A 268 24.02 -29.86 -15.63
C ARG A 268 23.61 -28.91 -14.50
N ASN A 269 22.85 -27.90 -14.83
CA ASN A 269 22.25 -26.95 -13.89
C ASN A 269 20.75 -27.25 -13.84
N ASP A 270 20.34 -28.04 -12.85
CA ASP A 270 18.94 -28.36 -12.63
C ASP A 270 18.35 -27.32 -11.65
N GLY A 271 17.71 -26.26 -12.17
CA GLY A 271 16.87 -25.39 -11.37
C GLY A 271 15.45 -25.96 -11.26
N PHE A 272 14.77 -25.70 -10.17
CA PHE A 272 13.35 -26.00 -10.04
C PHE A 272 12.55 -24.76 -9.63
N ILE A 273 11.28 -24.74 -10.04
CA ILE A 273 10.34 -23.66 -9.76
C ILE A 273 9.28 -24.23 -8.83
N GLU A 274 9.15 -23.62 -7.66
CA GLU A 274 8.08 -23.90 -6.71
C GLU A 274 6.97 -22.88 -6.94
N GLU A 275 5.75 -23.31 -7.21
CA GLU A 275 4.58 -22.46 -7.16
C GLU A 275 4.02 -22.46 -5.75
N VAL A 276 3.99 -21.30 -5.11
CA VAL A 276 3.47 -21.13 -3.76
C VAL A 276 1.97 -20.83 -3.84
N SER A 277 1.18 -21.68 -3.17
CA SER A 277 -0.26 -21.45 -3.09
C SER A 277 -0.59 -20.20 -2.27
N THR A 278 -1.36 -19.32 -2.84
CA THR A 278 -1.88 -18.13 -2.17
C THR A 278 -3.35 -18.33 -1.76
N THR A 279 -3.80 -17.56 -0.78
CA THR A 279 -5.22 -17.55 -0.40
C THR A 279 -6.04 -16.76 -1.42
N SER A 280 -7.35 -17.05 -1.52
CA SER A 280 -8.27 -16.31 -2.37
C SER A 280 -8.96 -15.13 -1.64
N ILE A 281 -8.40 -14.66 -0.53
CA ILE A 281 -8.99 -13.56 0.25
C ILE A 281 -8.81 -12.25 -0.51
N GLU A 282 -9.89 -11.48 -0.63
CA GLU A 282 -9.84 -10.13 -1.20
C GLU A 282 -8.92 -9.24 -0.34
N PRO A 283 -7.92 -8.53 -0.92
CA PRO A 283 -7.00 -7.69 -0.15
C PRO A 283 -7.71 -6.65 0.73
N LEU A 284 -8.75 -5.99 0.22
CA LEU A 284 -9.51 -5.00 1.00
C LEU A 284 -10.24 -5.65 2.19
N TYR A 285 -10.74 -6.89 2.02
CA TYR A 285 -11.35 -7.62 3.13
C TYR A 285 -10.32 -7.88 4.23
N ALA A 286 -9.13 -8.36 3.87
CA ALA A 286 -8.06 -8.62 4.82
C ALA A 286 -7.56 -7.34 5.51
N GLU A 287 -7.49 -6.23 4.80
CA GLU A 287 -7.09 -4.93 5.34
C GLU A 287 -8.08 -4.42 6.38
N LEU A 288 -9.37 -4.43 6.06
CA LEU A 288 -10.42 -3.94 6.96
C LEU A 288 -10.61 -4.87 8.16
N GLU A 289 -10.54 -6.19 7.97
CA GLU A 289 -10.54 -7.14 9.07
C GLU A 289 -9.37 -6.88 10.02
N HIS A 290 -8.15 -6.71 9.49
CA HIS A 290 -6.96 -6.37 10.25
C HIS A 290 -7.13 -5.04 11.00
N PHE A 291 -7.64 -3.99 10.34
CA PHE A 291 -7.91 -2.70 10.99
C PHE A 291 -8.82 -2.87 12.22
N LEU A 292 -9.91 -3.64 12.11
CA LEU A 292 -10.81 -3.92 13.24
C LEU A 292 -10.10 -4.69 14.37
N GLN A 293 -9.17 -5.61 14.05
CA GLN A 293 -8.38 -6.29 15.07
C GLN A 293 -7.41 -5.32 15.76
N CYS A 294 -6.85 -4.35 15.02
CA CYS A 294 -6.02 -3.29 15.60
C CYS A 294 -6.83 -2.37 16.54
N VAL A 295 -8.05 -1.96 16.14
CA VAL A 295 -8.96 -1.19 16.99
C VAL A 295 -9.27 -1.92 18.30
N ARG A 296 -9.39 -3.24 18.25
CA ARG A 296 -9.58 -4.08 19.43
C ARG A 296 -8.30 -4.31 20.27
N GLY A 297 -7.17 -3.79 19.83
CA GLY A 297 -5.88 -3.98 20.51
C GLY A 297 -5.32 -5.40 20.42
N ARG A 298 -5.76 -6.21 19.43
CA ARG A 298 -5.31 -7.58 19.20
C ARG A 298 -4.12 -7.64 18.24
N GLU A 299 -4.01 -6.67 17.36
CA GLU A 299 -2.95 -6.52 16.37
C GLU A 299 -2.41 -5.10 16.38
N THR A 300 -1.27 -4.89 15.73
CA THR A 300 -0.69 -3.57 15.46
C THR A 300 -0.87 -3.22 13.99
N PRO A 301 -1.04 -1.95 13.60
CA PRO A 301 -1.20 -1.56 12.20
C PRO A 301 -0.10 -2.13 11.31
N ALA A 302 -0.49 -2.76 10.21
CA ALA A 302 0.45 -3.24 9.20
C ALA A 302 1.18 -2.08 8.50
N VAL A 303 0.50 -0.94 8.35
CA VAL A 303 1.08 0.32 7.89
C VAL A 303 0.60 1.42 8.81
N ASP A 304 1.47 1.87 9.70
CA ASP A 304 1.22 3.03 10.56
C ASP A 304 1.48 4.36 9.83
N GLY A 305 1.18 5.47 10.50
CA GLY A 305 1.39 6.80 9.95
C GLY A 305 2.86 7.09 9.61
N LEU A 306 3.83 6.57 10.38
CA LEU A 306 5.27 6.79 10.13
C LEU A 306 5.74 6.05 8.89
N GLN A 307 5.32 4.81 8.70
CA GLN A 307 5.64 4.01 7.50
C GLN A 307 5.06 4.68 6.25
N ALA A 308 3.78 5.10 6.30
CA ALA A 308 3.14 5.79 5.19
C ALA A 308 3.76 7.16 4.89
N SER A 309 4.18 7.91 5.92
CA SER A 309 4.90 9.18 5.75
C SER A 309 6.24 8.98 5.06
N ARG A 310 6.99 7.89 5.36
CA ARG A 310 8.22 7.54 4.64
C ARG A 310 7.96 7.25 3.16
N ALA A 311 6.89 6.51 2.86
CA ALA A 311 6.51 6.23 1.48
C ALA A 311 6.13 7.51 0.71
N LEU A 312 5.38 8.42 1.33
CA LEU A 312 5.05 9.73 0.78
C LEU A 312 6.32 10.56 0.53
N LYS A 313 7.23 10.64 1.53
CA LYS A 313 8.49 11.39 1.40
C LYS A 313 9.34 10.89 0.23
N LEU A 314 9.43 9.57 0.07
CA LEU A 314 10.19 8.98 -1.04
C LEU A 314 9.51 9.24 -2.38
N ALA A 315 8.18 9.22 -2.43
CA ALA A 315 7.42 9.59 -3.62
C ALA A 315 7.69 11.05 -4.04
N ASP A 316 7.65 11.99 -3.11
CA ASP A 316 7.96 13.41 -3.35
C ASP A 316 9.39 13.59 -3.90
N LEU A 317 10.38 12.90 -3.33
CA LEU A 317 11.77 12.96 -3.79
C LEU A 317 11.97 12.35 -5.18
N ILE A 318 11.23 11.30 -5.51
CA ILE A 318 11.24 10.72 -6.87
C ILE A 318 10.69 11.73 -7.87
N GLU A 319 9.58 12.40 -7.56
CA GLU A 319 9.01 13.45 -8.42
C GLU A 319 9.99 14.61 -8.62
N GLN A 320 10.60 15.09 -7.54
CA GLN A 320 11.61 16.15 -7.60
C GLN A 320 12.82 15.75 -8.46
N ALA A 321 13.29 14.51 -8.34
CA ALA A 321 14.40 14.01 -9.14
C ALA A 321 14.05 13.91 -10.64
N VAL A 322 12.79 13.60 -10.98
CA VAL A 322 12.30 13.59 -12.38
C VAL A 322 12.17 15.02 -12.92
N GLU A 323 11.71 15.96 -12.13
CA GLU A 323 11.51 17.35 -12.54
C GLU A 323 12.83 18.14 -12.62
N HIS A 324 13.83 17.75 -11.82
CA HIS A 324 15.13 18.41 -11.71
C HIS A 324 16.29 17.40 -11.89
N PRO A 325 16.50 16.84 -13.10
CA PRO A 325 17.44 15.74 -13.33
C PRO A 325 18.91 16.09 -13.02
N ASP A 326 19.27 17.36 -13.00
CA ASP A 326 20.63 17.83 -12.71
C ASP A 326 20.97 17.82 -11.20
N THR A 327 20.04 17.50 -10.34
CA THR A 327 20.23 17.52 -8.87
C THR A 327 20.56 16.15 -8.28
N GLY A 328 20.94 15.16 -9.08
CA GLY A 328 21.31 13.80 -8.64
C GLY A 328 22.41 13.78 -7.59
N ALA A 329 22.04 14.08 -6.34
CA ALA A 329 22.91 14.02 -5.17
C ALA A 329 22.55 12.80 -4.30
N PRO A 330 23.49 12.23 -3.54
CA PRO A 330 23.16 11.30 -2.47
C PRO A 330 22.18 11.99 -1.51
N LEU A 331 21.21 11.24 -1.00
CA LEU A 331 20.25 11.78 -0.01
C LEU A 331 21.05 12.30 1.19
N CYS A 332 20.92 13.59 1.48
CA CYS A 332 21.61 14.22 2.62
C CYS A 332 21.13 13.65 3.97
N THR A 333 19.96 13.03 4.00
CA THR A 333 19.38 12.36 5.17
C THR A 333 18.74 11.04 4.73
N PRO A 334 19.07 9.91 5.37
CA PRO A 334 18.40 8.63 5.12
C PRO A 334 16.89 8.71 5.39
N ILE A 335 16.11 7.98 4.63
CA ILE A 335 14.62 7.94 4.71
C ILE A 335 14.17 6.61 5.27
#